data_1b212f88648c75bb78f64f0eb7b666cf
#
_entry.id   1b212f88648c75bb78f64f0eb7b666cf
#
_cell.length_a   1.000
_cell.length_b   1.000
_cell.length_c   1.000
_cell.angle_alpha   90.00
_cell.angle_beta   90.00
_cell.angle_gamma   90.00
#
_symmetry.space_group_name_H-M   'P 1'
#
loop_
_entity.id
_entity.type
_entity.pdbx_description
1 polymer ?
#
loop_
_entity_poly.entity_id
_entity_poly.type
_entity_poly.pdbx_seq_one_letter_code
_entity_poly.pdbx_strand_id
1 'polypeptide(L)'
;MAAPVRKTLLLAAALLLPQTLLAGERLILLGGGPRPPEALARFVDWAGRSDARLLVVTWASAEPLESYLSIERDLQQYRPAAVESAPFAPLGPGDRERMFSAIRRATGIFFGGGDQGRIMDVLQDGELADALRERYRQGAVFAGTSAGTAVMSGIMITGAADATVLDGRSVQVRAGLGLLPGVILDQHFLKRQRQNRLFGLVLDHPRLLGVGVDEGAALAVTDNRHAEVVGPGAVMMVDAVIGTEDLIVSLVRPGETFDLKTRRRHRIVAGAGG
;
A
#
# COMPACT_ATOMS: atom_id res chain seq x y z
N MET A 1 -78.57 -5.78 8.81
CA MET A 1 -77.47 -5.57 9.77
C MET A 1 -76.18 -6.08 9.15
N ALA A 2 -75.30 -5.19 8.67
CA ALA A 2 -74.02 -5.53 8.04
C ALA A 2 -72.88 -5.27 9.03
N ALA A 3 -72.04 -6.28 9.27
CA ALA A 3 -70.88 -6.20 10.15
C ALA A 3 -69.72 -5.46 9.49
N PRO A 4 -68.90 -4.68 10.23
CA PRO A 4 -67.79 -3.92 9.67
C PRO A 4 -66.57 -4.80 9.50
N VAL A 5 -65.96 -4.77 8.30
CA VAL A 5 -64.68 -5.40 7.95
C VAL A 5 -63.56 -4.55 8.56
N ARG A 6 -62.82 -5.08 9.52
CA ARG A 6 -61.57 -4.50 10.05
C ARG A 6 -60.44 -4.71 9.04
N LYS A 7 -59.96 -3.64 8.46
CA LYS A 7 -58.69 -3.62 7.68
C LYS A 7 -57.50 -3.61 8.65
N THR A 8 -56.78 -4.71 8.73
CA THR A 8 -55.50 -4.80 9.45
C THR A 8 -54.42 -4.19 8.56
N LEU A 9 -53.88 -3.06 8.99
CA LEU A 9 -52.71 -2.43 8.34
C LEU A 9 -51.44 -3.16 8.82
N LEU A 10 -50.81 -3.93 7.95
CA LEU A 10 -49.48 -4.50 8.19
C LEU A 10 -48.43 -3.39 7.93
N LEU A 11 -47.85 -2.85 8.99
CA LEU A 11 -46.71 -1.96 8.94
C LEU A 11 -45.46 -2.81 8.65
N ALA A 12 -44.96 -2.79 7.42
CA ALA A 12 -43.67 -3.37 7.07
C ALA A 12 -42.58 -2.45 7.63
N ALA A 13 -41.96 -2.82 8.73
CA ALA A 13 -40.75 -2.17 9.23
C ALA A 13 -39.58 -2.56 8.30
N ALA A 14 -39.21 -1.65 7.43
CA ALA A 14 -37.98 -1.76 6.67
C ALA A 14 -36.80 -1.64 7.66
N LEU A 15 -36.13 -2.75 7.95
CA LEU A 15 -34.85 -2.78 8.63
C LEU A 15 -33.82 -2.05 7.72
N LEU A 16 -33.58 -0.78 8.01
CA LEU A 16 -32.40 -0.06 7.51
C LEU A 16 -31.16 -0.69 8.14
N LEU A 17 -30.59 -1.70 7.47
CA LEU A 17 -29.25 -2.14 7.76
C LEU A 17 -28.32 -0.92 7.57
N PRO A 18 -27.46 -0.60 8.54
CA PRO A 18 -26.48 0.45 8.32
C PRO A 18 -25.65 0.04 7.10
N GLN A 19 -25.71 0.83 6.03
CA GLN A 19 -24.73 0.75 4.96
C GLN A 19 -23.41 1.19 5.62
N THR A 20 -22.63 0.22 6.09
CA THR A 20 -21.20 0.45 6.30
C THR A 20 -20.65 0.90 4.97
N LEU A 21 -20.41 2.21 4.81
CA LEU A 21 -19.55 2.70 3.74
C LEU A 21 -18.28 1.84 3.84
N LEU A 22 -18.08 0.97 2.87
CA LEU A 22 -16.82 0.24 2.74
C LEU A 22 -15.74 1.33 2.72
N ALA A 23 -14.91 1.35 3.74
CA ALA A 23 -13.78 2.27 3.76
C ALA A 23 -12.98 2.00 2.48
N GLY A 24 -12.75 3.03 1.66
CA GLY A 24 -12.06 2.88 0.37
C GLY A 24 -10.67 2.24 0.54
N GLU A 25 -10.14 1.73 -0.55
CA GLU A 25 -8.79 1.15 -0.62
C GLU A 25 -7.74 2.18 -0.19
N ARG A 26 -6.88 1.81 0.79
CA ARG A 26 -5.89 2.72 1.40
C ARG A 26 -4.54 2.07 1.52
N LEU A 27 -3.51 2.77 1.03
CA LEU A 27 -2.12 2.34 1.10
C LEU A 27 -1.23 3.41 1.76
N ILE A 28 -0.25 2.95 2.52
CA ILE A 28 0.88 3.77 2.99
C ILE A 28 2.17 3.13 2.48
N LEU A 29 2.81 3.77 1.52
CA LEU A 29 3.97 3.27 0.79
C LEU A 29 5.23 4.01 1.24
N LEU A 30 6.06 3.37 2.09
CA LEU A 30 7.28 3.97 2.63
C LEU A 30 8.48 3.56 1.76
N GLY A 31 9.35 4.50 1.45
CA GLY A 31 10.51 4.29 0.59
C GLY A 31 11.65 3.49 1.21
N GLY A 32 11.59 3.23 2.52
CA GLY A 32 12.64 2.56 3.27
C GLY A 32 13.44 3.53 4.15
N GLY A 33 14.48 3.02 4.81
CA GLY A 33 15.19 3.79 5.83
C GLY A 33 14.33 4.05 7.07
N PRO A 34 14.51 5.20 7.74
CA PRO A 34 13.66 5.60 8.86
C PRO A 34 12.18 5.70 8.42
N ARG A 35 11.28 5.17 9.24
CA ARG A 35 9.84 5.24 9.01
C ARG A 35 9.30 6.58 9.52
N PRO A 36 8.76 7.47 8.65
CA PRO A 36 8.24 8.76 9.11
C PRO A 36 7.11 8.59 10.13
N PRO A 37 7.20 9.26 11.30
CA PRO A 37 6.15 9.17 12.32
C PRO A 37 4.77 9.53 11.81
N GLU A 38 4.67 10.51 10.91
CA GLU A 38 3.41 10.97 10.30
C GLU A 38 2.77 9.88 9.44
N ALA A 39 3.59 9.06 8.75
CA ALA A 39 3.11 7.95 7.92
C ALA A 39 2.58 6.82 8.80
N LEU A 40 3.26 6.50 9.90
CA LEU A 40 2.82 5.49 10.86
C LEU A 40 1.56 5.93 11.60
N ALA A 41 1.49 7.19 12.02
CA ALA A 41 0.30 7.78 12.62
C ALA A 41 -0.91 7.67 11.67
N ARG A 42 -0.73 8.02 10.38
CA ARG A 42 -1.75 7.93 9.35
C ARG A 42 -2.20 6.48 9.13
N PHE A 43 -1.27 5.53 9.12
CA PHE A 43 -1.58 4.11 9.00
C PHE A 43 -2.47 3.62 10.14
N VAL A 44 -2.10 3.91 11.40
CA VAL A 44 -2.88 3.51 12.59
C VAL A 44 -4.22 4.23 12.63
N ASP A 45 -4.26 5.52 12.30
CA ASP A 45 -5.50 6.31 12.22
C ASP A 45 -6.48 5.69 11.21
N TRP A 46 -6.01 5.38 10.02
CA TRP A 46 -6.84 4.78 8.98
C TRP A 46 -7.28 3.34 9.30
N ALA A 47 -6.46 2.61 10.06
CA ALA A 47 -6.77 1.25 10.50
C ALA A 47 -7.77 1.18 11.68
N GLY A 48 -8.19 2.33 12.25
CA GLY A 48 -9.19 2.38 13.32
C GLY A 48 -8.70 2.96 14.65
N ARG A 49 -7.52 3.60 14.68
CA ARG A 49 -6.95 4.24 15.89
C ARG A 49 -6.81 3.25 17.04
N SER A 50 -7.49 3.52 18.17
CA SER A 50 -7.52 2.64 19.35
C SER A 50 -8.16 1.27 19.09
N ASP A 51 -8.95 1.12 18.03
CA ASP A 51 -9.58 -0.16 17.65
C ASP A 51 -8.75 -0.90 16.57
N ALA A 52 -7.64 -0.31 16.11
CA ALA A 52 -6.80 -0.87 15.06
C ALA A 52 -6.19 -2.21 15.50
N ARG A 53 -6.38 -3.24 14.67
CA ARG A 53 -5.75 -4.55 14.79
C ARG A 53 -4.75 -4.70 13.67
N LEU A 54 -3.50 -4.59 14.01
CA LEU A 54 -2.40 -4.50 13.04
C LEU A 54 -1.70 -5.84 12.92
N LEU A 55 -1.56 -6.34 11.70
CA LEU A 55 -0.80 -7.53 11.36
C LEU A 55 0.52 -7.10 10.69
N VAL A 56 1.65 -7.49 11.28
CA VAL A 56 2.98 -7.18 10.74
C VAL A 56 3.55 -8.43 10.06
N VAL A 57 3.88 -8.30 8.78
CA VAL A 57 4.40 -9.37 7.91
C VAL A 57 5.87 -9.08 7.62
N THR A 58 6.78 -9.93 8.14
CA THR A 58 8.23 -9.73 8.03
C THR A 58 8.93 -10.77 7.15
N TRP A 59 8.21 -11.38 6.21
CA TRP A 59 8.72 -12.45 5.34
C TRP A 59 9.88 -12.03 4.43
N ALA A 60 10.03 -10.71 4.19
CA ALA A 60 11.18 -10.18 3.44
C ALA A 60 12.48 -10.20 4.23
N SER A 61 12.41 -10.18 5.55
CA SER A 61 13.58 -10.00 6.42
C SER A 61 14.40 -11.29 6.56
N ALA A 62 15.72 -11.14 6.64
CA ALA A 62 16.60 -12.23 7.07
C ALA A 62 16.48 -12.47 8.58
N GLU A 63 16.13 -11.42 9.36
CA GLU A 63 15.92 -11.41 10.80
C GLU A 63 14.47 -11.03 11.11
N PRO A 64 13.49 -11.97 10.89
CA PRO A 64 12.07 -11.62 10.93
C PRO A 64 11.58 -11.18 12.31
N LEU A 65 12.12 -11.76 13.41
CA LEU A 65 11.76 -11.37 14.77
C LEU A 65 12.25 -9.95 15.10
N GLU A 66 13.49 -9.62 14.76
CA GLU A 66 14.04 -8.28 15.01
C GLU A 66 13.29 -7.22 14.18
N SER A 67 12.98 -7.54 12.94
CA SER A 67 12.17 -6.70 12.07
C SER A 67 10.78 -6.44 12.66
N TYR A 68 10.14 -7.52 13.18
CA TYR A 68 8.83 -7.41 13.85
C TYR A 68 8.92 -6.49 15.07
N LEU A 69 9.85 -6.75 16.00
CA LEU A 69 10.00 -5.97 17.23
C LEU A 69 10.29 -4.49 16.96
N SER A 70 11.06 -4.20 15.91
CA SER A 70 11.31 -2.83 15.47
C SER A 70 10.04 -2.12 14.98
N ILE A 71 9.25 -2.80 14.13
CA ILE A 71 8.00 -2.24 13.58
C ILE A 71 6.94 -2.13 14.68
N GLU A 72 6.79 -3.15 15.53
CA GLU A 72 5.87 -3.15 16.65
C GLU A 72 6.13 -1.96 17.59
N ARG A 73 7.40 -1.75 17.99
CA ARG A 73 7.79 -0.61 18.84
C ARG A 73 7.35 0.72 18.25
N ASP A 74 7.50 0.91 16.95
CA ASP A 74 7.11 2.15 16.28
C ASP A 74 5.60 2.30 16.25
N LEU A 75 4.84 1.21 15.99
CA LEU A 75 3.38 1.25 15.91
C LEU A 75 2.72 1.39 17.27
N GLN A 76 3.29 0.80 18.33
CA GLN A 76 2.76 0.87 19.70
C GLN A 76 2.71 2.31 20.26
N GLN A 77 3.52 3.22 19.72
CA GLN A 77 3.47 4.64 20.10
C GLN A 77 2.10 5.29 19.83
N TYR A 78 1.34 4.74 18.88
CA TYR A 78 0.00 5.23 18.49
C TYR A 78 -1.14 4.47 19.18
N ARG A 79 -0.85 3.54 20.10
CA ARG A 79 -1.79 2.81 20.95
C ARG A 79 -2.91 2.11 20.18
N PRO A 80 -2.62 1.26 19.18
CA PRO A 80 -3.61 0.42 18.55
C PRO A 80 -4.13 -0.63 19.54
N ALA A 81 -5.30 -1.24 19.25
CA ALA A 81 -5.85 -2.34 20.05
C ALA A 81 -4.92 -3.57 20.09
N ALA A 82 -4.25 -3.86 18.98
CA ALA A 82 -3.30 -4.97 18.90
C ALA A 82 -2.27 -4.75 17.77
N VAL A 83 -1.04 -5.24 18.01
CA VAL A 83 -0.02 -5.45 16.97
C VAL A 83 0.40 -6.91 17.04
N GLU A 84 0.10 -7.67 16.01
CA GLU A 84 0.35 -9.11 15.94
C GLU A 84 1.42 -9.40 14.86
N SER A 85 2.34 -10.36 15.12
CA SER A 85 3.24 -10.87 14.10
C SER A 85 2.52 -11.88 13.23
N ALA A 86 2.68 -11.78 11.91
CA ALA A 86 2.42 -12.90 11.03
C ALA A 86 3.34 -14.08 11.40
N PRO A 87 2.91 -15.33 11.19
CA PRO A 87 3.81 -16.47 11.29
C PRO A 87 5.03 -16.28 10.40
N PHE A 88 6.23 -16.63 10.92
CA PHE A 88 7.47 -16.49 10.16
C PHE A 88 7.57 -17.55 9.06
N ALA A 89 8.14 -17.18 7.92
CA ALA A 89 8.40 -18.13 6.84
C ALA A 89 9.61 -19.02 7.16
N PRO A 90 9.62 -20.28 6.67
CA PRO A 90 8.61 -20.96 5.85
C PRO A 90 7.37 -21.36 6.66
N LEU A 91 6.19 -21.23 6.04
CA LEU A 91 4.92 -21.53 6.71
C LEU A 91 4.61 -23.02 6.69
N GLY A 92 4.41 -23.61 7.87
CA GLY A 92 3.81 -24.94 8.01
C GLY A 92 2.27 -24.90 7.88
N PRO A 93 1.60 -26.07 7.86
CA PRO A 93 0.14 -26.14 7.71
C PRO A 93 -0.63 -25.36 8.76
N GLY A 94 -0.25 -25.45 10.03
CA GLY A 94 -0.89 -24.67 11.11
C GLY A 94 -0.60 -23.17 11.04
N ASP A 95 0.55 -22.78 10.46
CA ASP A 95 0.90 -21.38 10.22
C ASP A 95 0.00 -20.74 9.17
N ARG A 96 -0.31 -21.47 8.12
CA ARG A 96 -1.21 -21.00 7.06
C ARG A 96 -2.59 -20.70 7.62
N GLU A 97 -3.18 -21.58 8.42
CA GLU A 97 -4.47 -21.32 9.07
C GLU A 97 -4.41 -20.13 10.01
N ARG A 98 -3.34 -20.00 10.80
CA ARG A 98 -3.12 -18.82 11.64
C ARG A 98 -3.05 -17.54 10.80
N MET A 99 -2.36 -17.58 9.65
CA MET A 99 -2.25 -16.44 8.74
C MET A 99 -3.61 -16.05 8.15
N PHE A 100 -4.40 -16.98 7.64
CA PHE A 100 -5.76 -16.70 7.16
C PHE A 100 -6.64 -16.08 8.25
N SER A 101 -6.55 -16.60 9.47
CA SER A 101 -7.28 -16.06 10.61
C SER A 101 -6.82 -14.65 10.96
N ALA A 102 -5.51 -14.38 10.95
CA ALA A 102 -4.95 -13.06 11.22
C ALA A 102 -5.35 -12.05 10.13
N ILE A 103 -5.27 -12.41 8.85
CA ILE A 103 -5.73 -11.56 7.72
C ILE A 103 -7.19 -11.15 7.93
N ARG A 104 -8.07 -12.09 8.26
CA ARG A 104 -9.52 -11.77 8.46
C ARG A 104 -9.76 -10.79 9.59
N ARG A 105 -8.97 -10.83 10.66
CA ARG A 105 -9.14 -9.94 11.84
C ARG A 105 -8.44 -8.60 11.69
N ALA A 106 -7.42 -8.50 10.82
CA ALA A 106 -6.60 -7.32 10.69
C ALA A 106 -7.41 -6.15 10.08
N THR A 107 -7.34 -4.98 10.70
CA THR A 107 -7.81 -3.71 10.12
C THR A 107 -6.70 -2.96 9.41
N GLY A 108 -5.43 -3.29 9.71
CA GLY A 108 -4.23 -2.82 9.04
C GLY A 108 -3.21 -3.93 8.87
N ILE A 109 -2.54 -4.00 7.71
CA ILE A 109 -1.49 -4.99 7.42
C ILE A 109 -0.23 -4.24 6.99
N PHE A 110 0.88 -4.47 7.69
CA PHE A 110 2.16 -3.80 7.46
C PHE A 110 3.21 -4.80 6.97
N PHE A 111 3.73 -4.60 5.76
CA PHE A 111 4.80 -5.41 5.21
C PHE A 111 6.18 -4.78 5.49
N GLY A 112 7.06 -5.54 6.14
CA GLY A 112 8.42 -5.14 6.45
C GLY A 112 9.35 -5.10 5.22
N GLY A 113 10.56 -4.57 5.45
CA GLY A 113 11.62 -4.52 4.45
C GLY A 113 12.47 -5.78 4.39
N GLY A 114 13.33 -5.85 3.38
CA GLY A 114 14.25 -6.94 3.08
C GLY A 114 14.25 -7.31 1.59
N ASP A 115 14.08 -8.58 1.28
CA ASP A 115 13.95 -9.10 -0.08
C ASP A 115 12.48 -9.37 -0.42
N GLN A 116 11.92 -8.61 -1.34
CA GLN A 116 10.55 -8.75 -1.80
C GLN A 116 10.27 -10.09 -2.52
N GLY A 117 11.29 -10.71 -3.07
CA GLY A 117 11.17 -12.04 -3.67
C GLY A 117 10.68 -13.07 -2.66
N ARG A 118 11.21 -13.04 -1.42
CA ARG A 118 10.80 -13.93 -0.33
C ARG A 118 9.32 -13.79 0.04
N ILE A 119 8.76 -12.59 0.00
CA ILE A 119 7.31 -12.39 0.22
C ILE A 119 6.53 -13.13 -0.86
N MET A 120 6.91 -12.96 -2.13
CA MET A 120 6.21 -13.60 -3.24
C MET A 120 6.43 -15.11 -3.30
N ASP A 121 7.53 -15.63 -2.74
CA ASP A 121 7.75 -17.07 -2.59
C ASP A 121 6.78 -17.70 -1.58
N VAL A 122 6.48 -17.00 -0.48
CA VAL A 122 5.44 -17.43 0.47
C VAL A 122 4.04 -17.38 -0.15
N LEU A 123 3.81 -16.46 -1.08
CA LEU A 123 2.51 -16.21 -1.73
C LEU A 123 2.33 -16.98 -3.05
N GLN A 124 3.28 -17.85 -3.43
CA GLN A 124 3.34 -18.45 -4.77
C GLN A 124 2.13 -19.33 -5.14
N ASP A 125 1.45 -19.93 -4.16
CA ASP A 125 0.26 -20.75 -4.37
C ASP A 125 -1.03 -19.93 -4.64
N GLY A 126 -0.98 -18.63 -4.45
CA GLY A 126 -2.06 -17.69 -4.73
C GLY A 126 -3.10 -17.53 -3.63
N GLU A 127 -3.39 -18.54 -2.82
CA GLU A 127 -4.49 -18.48 -1.84
C GLU A 127 -4.30 -17.37 -0.79
N LEU A 128 -3.10 -17.24 -0.22
CA LEU A 128 -2.78 -16.17 0.72
C LEU A 128 -2.77 -14.81 0.03
N ALA A 129 -2.28 -14.74 -1.21
CA ALA A 129 -2.30 -13.52 -2.00
C ALA A 129 -3.74 -13.06 -2.26
N ASP A 130 -4.63 -13.98 -2.59
CA ASP A 130 -6.05 -13.67 -2.81
C ASP A 130 -6.75 -13.25 -1.52
N ALA A 131 -6.45 -13.87 -0.39
CA ALA A 131 -6.96 -13.47 0.91
C ALA A 131 -6.50 -12.03 1.29
N LEU A 132 -5.24 -11.68 1.00
CA LEU A 132 -4.72 -10.33 1.22
C LEU A 132 -5.41 -9.31 0.31
N ARG A 133 -5.55 -9.61 -0.99
CA ARG A 133 -6.26 -8.74 -1.96
C ARG A 133 -7.72 -8.54 -1.56
N GLU A 134 -8.38 -9.62 -1.13
CA GLU A 134 -9.77 -9.53 -0.67
C GLU A 134 -9.87 -8.67 0.58
N ARG A 135 -8.95 -8.85 1.55
CA ARG A 135 -8.97 -8.04 2.78
C ARG A 135 -8.72 -6.55 2.50
N TYR A 136 -7.87 -6.24 1.50
CA TYR A 136 -7.67 -4.88 1.00
C TYR A 136 -8.95 -4.28 0.43
N ARG A 137 -9.64 -5.00 -0.47
CA ARG A 137 -10.93 -4.58 -1.04
C ARG A 137 -12.03 -4.39 0.01
N GLN A 138 -11.97 -5.14 1.11
CA GLN A 138 -12.86 -4.98 2.26
C GLN A 138 -12.52 -3.78 3.15
N GLY A 139 -11.51 -2.99 2.80
CA GLY A 139 -11.16 -1.72 3.46
C GLY A 139 -10.10 -1.83 4.55
N ALA A 140 -9.41 -2.96 4.72
CA ALA A 140 -8.21 -2.98 5.54
C ALA A 140 -7.13 -2.10 4.91
N VAL A 141 -6.42 -1.33 5.75
CA VAL A 141 -5.33 -0.46 5.31
C VAL A 141 -4.07 -1.29 5.12
N PHE A 142 -3.39 -1.13 3.99
CA PHE A 142 -2.11 -1.78 3.79
C PHE A 142 -0.97 -0.76 3.86
N ALA A 143 0.12 -1.16 4.47
CA ALA A 143 1.35 -0.38 4.51
C ALA A 143 2.54 -1.27 4.18
N GLY A 144 3.58 -0.67 3.63
CA GLY A 144 4.82 -1.37 3.37
C GLY A 144 6.01 -0.43 3.44
N THR A 145 7.17 -0.98 3.85
CA THR A 145 8.44 -0.27 3.79
C THR A 145 9.43 -1.02 2.92
N SER A 146 10.14 -0.32 2.02
CA SER A 146 11.14 -0.93 1.14
C SER A 146 10.56 -2.11 0.34
N ALA A 147 11.00 -3.35 0.58
CA ALA A 147 10.44 -4.56 -0.03
C ALA A 147 8.92 -4.66 0.14
N GLY A 148 8.40 -4.28 1.31
CA GLY A 148 6.97 -4.24 1.58
C GLY A 148 6.20 -3.23 0.72
N THR A 149 6.84 -2.12 0.30
CA THR A 149 6.28 -1.20 -0.70
C THR A 149 6.32 -1.80 -2.09
N ALA A 150 7.43 -2.43 -2.46
CA ALA A 150 7.61 -3.01 -3.79
C ALA A 150 6.52 -4.05 -4.13
N VAL A 151 6.12 -4.90 -3.18
CA VAL A 151 5.11 -5.95 -3.41
C VAL A 151 3.71 -5.42 -3.69
N MET A 152 3.42 -4.15 -3.38
CA MET A 152 2.10 -3.54 -3.67
C MET A 152 1.89 -3.30 -5.17
N SER A 153 2.95 -3.26 -5.96
CA SER A 153 2.93 -3.09 -7.41
C SER A 153 2.47 -4.35 -8.14
N GLY A 154 1.89 -4.18 -9.32
CA GLY A 154 1.60 -5.30 -10.22
C GLY A 154 2.86 -5.80 -10.92
N ILE A 155 3.69 -4.87 -11.43
CA ILE A 155 5.06 -5.13 -11.89
C ILE A 155 5.99 -4.77 -10.73
N MET A 156 6.55 -5.76 -10.07
CA MET A 156 7.42 -5.60 -8.91
C MET A 156 8.88 -5.73 -9.32
N ILE A 157 9.66 -4.68 -9.11
CA ILE A 157 11.11 -4.69 -9.35
C ILE A 157 11.77 -5.56 -8.28
N THR A 158 12.58 -6.58 -8.69
CA THR A 158 13.18 -7.54 -7.76
C THR A 158 14.68 -7.36 -7.57
N GLY A 159 15.40 -6.92 -8.59
CA GLY A 159 16.85 -6.90 -8.60
C GLY A 159 17.45 -5.52 -8.80
N ALA A 160 18.78 -5.54 -8.89
CA ALA A 160 19.53 -4.43 -9.44
C ALA A 160 19.27 -4.32 -10.96
N ALA A 161 19.50 -3.14 -11.51
CA ALA A 161 19.53 -2.91 -12.94
C ALA A 161 20.88 -2.27 -13.29
N ASP A 162 21.26 -2.33 -14.55
CA ASP A 162 22.42 -1.59 -15.04
C ASP A 162 22.13 -0.08 -14.96
N ALA A 163 22.85 0.62 -14.08
CA ALA A 163 22.67 2.06 -13.89
C ALA A 163 23.21 2.90 -15.06
N THR A 164 23.91 2.27 -16.01
CA THR A 164 24.53 2.95 -17.17
C THR A 164 23.62 2.98 -18.39
N VAL A 165 22.52 2.22 -18.37
CA VAL A 165 21.57 2.13 -19.48
C VAL A 165 20.15 2.53 -19.04
N LEU A 166 19.40 3.07 -19.99
CA LEU A 166 17.99 3.41 -19.81
C LEU A 166 17.14 2.41 -20.60
N ASP A 167 17.09 1.14 -20.11
CA ASP A 167 16.43 0.03 -20.78
C ASP A 167 15.69 -0.84 -19.74
N GLY A 168 14.37 -0.86 -19.81
CA GLY A 168 13.55 -1.64 -18.88
C GLY A 168 13.74 -3.15 -18.99
N ARG A 169 14.20 -3.65 -20.15
CA ARG A 169 14.52 -5.06 -20.37
C ARG A 169 15.72 -5.53 -19.54
N SER A 170 16.59 -4.61 -19.11
CA SER A 170 17.69 -4.88 -18.19
C SER A 170 17.25 -5.03 -16.74
N VAL A 171 16.00 -4.68 -16.42
CA VAL A 171 15.46 -4.67 -15.06
C VAL A 171 14.77 -5.97 -14.75
N GLN A 172 15.18 -6.62 -13.68
CA GLN A 172 14.51 -7.84 -13.23
C GLN A 172 13.20 -7.50 -12.54
N VAL A 173 12.11 -8.07 -13.02
CA VAL A 173 10.76 -7.87 -12.50
C VAL A 173 10.06 -9.20 -12.21
N ARG A 174 9.08 -9.16 -11.32
CA ARG A 174 8.18 -10.26 -10.98
C ARG A 174 6.78 -9.72 -10.74
N ALA A 175 5.75 -10.56 -10.83
CA ALA A 175 4.42 -10.17 -10.38
C ALA A 175 4.41 -9.92 -8.87
N GLY A 176 3.83 -8.80 -8.42
CA GLY A 176 3.57 -8.48 -7.03
C GLY A 176 2.10 -8.71 -6.65
N LEU A 177 1.66 -8.13 -5.53
CA LEU A 177 0.27 -8.21 -5.07
C LEU A 177 -0.70 -7.44 -5.96
N GLY A 178 -0.23 -6.41 -6.66
CA GLY A 178 -1.08 -5.60 -7.54
C GLY A 178 -2.16 -4.80 -6.81
N LEU A 179 -1.89 -4.35 -5.58
CA LEU A 179 -2.83 -3.56 -4.79
C LEU A 179 -2.97 -2.14 -5.31
N LEU A 180 -1.96 -1.61 -5.99
CA LEU A 180 -1.99 -0.31 -6.66
C LEU A 180 -1.93 -0.50 -8.17
N PRO A 181 -3.07 -0.62 -8.86
CA PRO A 181 -3.10 -0.84 -10.30
C PRO A 181 -2.59 0.39 -11.07
N GLY A 182 -1.97 0.13 -12.24
CA GLY A 182 -1.49 1.21 -13.13
C GLY A 182 -0.20 1.89 -12.68
N VAL A 183 0.46 1.38 -11.63
CA VAL A 183 1.68 1.98 -11.05
C VAL A 183 2.80 0.96 -10.95
N ILE A 184 4.03 1.38 -11.26
CA ILE A 184 5.28 0.68 -10.95
C ILE A 184 5.92 1.41 -9.76
N LEU A 185 6.13 0.69 -8.64
CA LEU A 185 6.72 1.25 -7.43
C LEU A 185 8.21 0.94 -7.36
N ASP A 186 9.01 1.95 -7.05
CA ASP A 186 10.41 1.79 -6.65
C ASP A 186 10.69 2.51 -5.33
N GLN A 187 11.60 1.98 -4.55
CA GLN A 187 11.89 2.42 -3.19
C GLN A 187 13.40 2.66 -2.98
N HIS A 188 13.81 3.36 -1.90
CA HIS A 188 15.16 3.89 -1.72
C HIS A 188 15.65 4.66 -2.96
N PHE A 189 14.73 5.40 -3.57
CA PHE A 189 14.80 5.75 -4.98
C PHE A 189 15.99 6.65 -5.33
N LEU A 190 16.10 7.80 -4.67
CA LEU A 190 17.23 8.71 -4.87
C LEU A 190 18.47 8.22 -4.12
N LYS A 191 18.29 7.70 -2.92
CA LYS A 191 19.38 7.22 -2.08
C LYS A 191 20.25 6.16 -2.76
N ARG A 192 19.63 5.29 -3.56
CA ARG A 192 20.32 4.21 -4.29
C ARG A 192 20.42 4.46 -5.79
N GLN A 193 20.18 5.70 -6.25
CA GLN A 193 20.30 6.12 -7.66
C GLN A 193 19.54 5.19 -8.63
N ARG A 194 18.26 4.93 -8.32
CA ARG A 194 17.43 3.95 -9.04
C ARG A 194 16.64 4.52 -10.21
N GLN A 195 16.92 5.76 -10.63
CA GLN A 195 16.19 6.47 -11.66
C GLN A 195 16.18 5.70 -12.98
N ASN A 196 17.34 5.20 -13.41
CA ASN A 196 17.49 4.51 -14.71
C ASN A 196 16.54 3.32 -14.84
N ARG A 197 16.42 2.49 -13.80
CA ARG A 197 15.59 1.29 -13.87
C ARG A 197 14.10 1.61 -13.90
N LEU A 198 13.66 2.63 -13.16
CA LEU A 198 12.25 3.04 -13.18
C LEU A 198 11.92 3.73 -14.51
N PHE A 199 12.80 4.60 -15.00
CA PHE A 199 12.63 5.31 -16.27
C PHE A 199 12.57 4.32 -17.44
N GLY A 200 13.50 3.36 -17.50
CA GLY A 200 13.49 2.31 -18.51
C GLY A 200 12.19 1.48 -18.49
N LEU A 201 11.75 1.05 -17.30
CA LEU A 201 10.49 0.30 -17.18
C LEU A 201 9.27 1.12 -17.60
N VAL A 202 9.23 2.42 -17.29
CA VAL A 202 8.13 3.30 -17.70
C VAL A 202 8.11 3.51 -19.22
N LEU A 203 9.27 3.61 -19.88
CA LEU A 203 9.35 3.66 -21.34
C LEU A 203 8.86 2.37 -21.99
N ASP A 204 9.21 1.21 -21.42
CA ASP A 204 8.74 -0.09 -21.92
C ASP A 204 7.24 -0.35 -21.61
N HIS A 205 6.73 0.32 -20.56
CA HIS A 205 5.33 0.23 -20.12
C HIS A 205 4.65 1.60 -20.08
N PRO A 206 4.48 2.33 -21.21
CA PRO A 206 4.07 3.75 -21.23
C PRO A 206 2.66 4.02 -20.70
N ARG A 207 1.88 2.98 -20.42
CA ARG A 207 0.57 3.10 -19.78
C ARG A 207 0.65 3.11 -18.24
N LEU A 208 1.80 2.73 -17.68
CA LEU A 208 2.01 2.69 -16.24
C LEU A 208 2.71 3.96 -15.77
N LEU A 209 2.35 4.41 -14.57
CA LEU A 209 3.00 5.51 -13.89
C LEU A 209 4.13 4.96 -13.03
N GLY A 210 5.35 5.46 -13.20
CA GLY A 210 6.44 5.18 -12.29
C GLY A 210 6.34 6.04 -11.02
N VAL A 211 6.52 5.42 -9.87
CA VAL A 211 6.52 6.12 -8.58
C VAL A 211 7.75 5.72 -7.78
N GLY A 212 8.69 6.65 -7.67
CA GLY A 212 9.91 6.49 -6.89
C GLY A 212 9.77 7.12 -5.50
N VAL A 213 9.71 6.30 -4.45
CA VAL A 213 9.61 6.75 -3.06
C VAL A 213 10.99 6.67 -2.41
N ASP A 214 11.52 7.79 -1.93
CA ASP A 214 12.85 7.82 -1.32
C ASP A 214 12.82 7.49 0.18
N GLU A 215 14.01 7.29 0.76
CA GLU A 215 14.14 7.05 2.20
C GLU A 215 13.59 8.24 3.00
N GLY A 216 12.91 7.94 4.11
CA GLY A 216 12.27 8.96 4.94
C GLY A 216 11.05 9.62 4.29
N ALA A 217 10.60 9.15 3.11
CA ALA A 217 9.35 9.56 2.49
C ALA A 217 8.30 8.45 2.55
N ALA A 218 7.04 8.85 2.52
CA ALA A 218 5.92 7.94 2.29
C ALA A 218 4.89 8.57 1.36
N LEU A 219 4.18 7.71 0.63
CA LEU A 219 3.02 8.08 -0.18
C LEU A 219 1.77 7.46 0.43
N ALA A 220 0.85 8.29 0.89
CA ALA A 220 -0.47 7.89 1.36
C ALA A 220 -1.44 7.92 0.19
N VAL A 221 -2.06 6.78 -0.13
CA VAL A 221 -2.96 6.65 -1.28
C VAL A 221 -4.35 6.25 -0.81
N THR A 222 -5.37 6.92 -1.33
CA THR A 222 -6.79 6.56 -1.15
C THR A 222 -7.44 6.27 -2.50
N ASP A 223 -8.33 5.27 -2.51
CA ASP A 223 -9.15 4.87 -3.66
C ASP A 223 -8.32 4.57 -4.92
N ASN A 224 -7.08 4.09 -4.73
CA ASN A 224 -6.10 3.85 -5.79
C ASN A 224 -5.92 5.06 -6.73
N ARG A 225 -6.16 6.26 -6.24
CA ARG A 225 -6.19 7.47 -7.04
C ARG A 225 -5.53 8.67 -6.38
N HIS A 226 -5.93 9.02 -5.18
CA HIS A 226 -5.47 10.24 -4.52
C HIS A 226 -4.24 9.94 -3.68
N ALA A 227 -3.10 10.48 -4.08
CA ALA A 227 -1.83 10.28 -3.43
C ALA A 227 -1.37 11.58 -2.75
N GLU A 228 -0.93 11.48 -1.50
CA GLU A 228 -0.37 12.57 -0.68
C GLU A 228 1.03 12.15 -0.20
N VAL A 229 2.01 13.05 -0.32
CA VAL A 229 3.34 12.81 0.23
C VAL A 229 3.35 13.16 1.72
N VAL A 230 3.74 12.17 2.52
CA VAL A 230 3.79 12.24 3.99
C VAL A 230 5.23 12.01 4.46
N GLY A 231 5.63 12.74 5.50
CA GLY A 231 7.02 12.73 5.99
C GLY A 231 7.90 13.76 5.27
N PRO A 232 9.19 13.88 5.65
CA PRO A 232 10.07 14.95 5.19
C PRO A 232 10.62 14.78 3.76
N GLY A 233 10.59 13.56 3.22
CA GLY A 233 11.13 13.25 1.90
C GLY A 233 10.17 13.58 0.76
N ALA A 234 10.66 13.49 -0.48
CA ALA A 234 9.86 13.70 -1.69
C ALA A 234 9.62 12.39 -2.45
N VAL A 235 8.57 12.39 -3.29
CA VAL A 235 8.23 11.27 -4.17
C VAL A 235 8.34 11.74 -5.62
N MET A 236 8.97 10.94 -6.47
CA MET A 236 9.10 11.21 -7.88
C MET A 236 8.04 10.43 -8.66
N MET A 237 7.23 11.14 -9.43
CA MET A 237 6.29 10.55 -10.39
C MET A 237 6.90 10.64 -11.78
N VAL A 238 6.87 9.53 -12.52
CA VAL A 238 7.47 9.40 -13.85
C VAL A 238 6.41 8.90 -14.82
N ASP A 239 6.12 9.67 -15.83
CA ASP A 239 5.09 9.40 -16.82
C ASP A 239 5.67 9.40 -18.23
N ALA A 240 5.41 8.37 -19.03
CA ALA A 240 5.81 8.34 -20.43
C ALA A 240 4.81 9.09 -21.31
N VAL A 241 5.30 9.85 -22.27
CA VAL A 241 4.47 10.44 -23.32
C VAL A 241 4.21 9.36 -24.38
N ILE A 242 2.98 8.87 -24.46
CA ILE A 242 2.64 7.76 -25.35
C ILE A 242 2.95 8.12 -26.82
N GLY A 243 3.70 7.25 -27.47
CA GLY A 243 4.10 7.44 -28.87
C GLY A 243 5.41 8.21 -29.09
N THR A 244 6.11 8.56 -27.99
CA THR A 244 7.45 9.16 -28.02
C THR A 244 8.36 8.42 -27.02
N GLU A 245 9.64 8.82 -26.96
CA GLU A 245 10.58 8.40 -25.92
C GLU A 245 10.73 9.45 -24.81
N ASP A 246 9.74 10.35 -24.67
CA ASP A 246 9.79 11.42 -23.68
C ASP A 246 9.20 10.97 -22.33
N LEU A 247 9.80 11.46 -21.26
CA LEU A 247 9.32 11.29 -19.88
C LEU A 247 8.97 12.63 -19.26
N ILE A 248 7.80 12.67 -18.60
CA ILE A 248 7.42 13.77 -17.71
C ILE A 248 7.75 13.36 -16.28
N VAL A 249 8.67 14.09 -15.64
CA VAL A 249 9.06 13.84 -14.27
C VAL A 249 8.51 14.92 -13.36
N SER A 250 7.75 14.52 -12.33
CA SER A 250 7.18 15.41 -11.33
C SER A 250 7.72 15.07 -9.94
N LEU A 251 8.34 16.03 -9.27
CA LEU A 251 8.73 15.90 -7.88
C LEU A 251 7.59 16.40 -6.99
N VAL A 252 6.97 15.49 -6.25
CA VAL A 252 5.88 15.78 -5.30
C VAL A 252 6.48 15.88 -3.91
N ARG A 253 6.23 17.01 -3.24
CA ARG A 253 6.81 17.36 -1.93
C ARG A 253 5.84 17.11 -0.80
N PRO A 254 6.30 17.06 0.47
CA PRO A 254 5.43 16.94 1.63
C PRO A 254 4.26 17.92 1.60
N GLY A 255 3.05 17.42 1.87
CA GLY A 255 1.81 18.19 1.82
C GLY A 255 1.25 18.47 0.42
N GLU A 256 1.95 18.10 -0.66
CA GLU A 256 1.40 18.13 -2.00
C GLU A 256 0.66 16.82 -2.31
N THR A 257 -0.35 16.89 -3.17
CA THR A 257 -1.11 15.73 -3.62
C THR A 257 -0.93 15.49 -5.12
N PHE A 258 -1.17 14.24 -5.53
CA PHE A 258 -1.11 13.82 -6.91
C PHE A 258 -2.28 12.88 -7.23
N ASP A 259 -2.99 13.15 -8.32
CA ASP A 259 -4.03 12.26 -8.83
C ASP A 259 -3.37 11.24 -9.77
N LEU A 260 -3.30 9.98 -9.34
CA LEU A 260 -2.65 8.90 -10.08
C LEU A 260 -3.35 8.57 -11.41
N LYS A 261 -4.66 8.82 -11.51
CA LYS A 261 -5.47 8.56 -12.70
C LYS A 261 -5.29 9.64 -13.78
N THR A 262 -5.34 10.91 -13.38
CA THR A 262 -5.16 12.04 -14.30
C THR A 262 -3.70 12.44 -14.45
N ARG A 263 -2.80 11.88 -13.63
CA ARG A 263 -1.36 12.14 -13.59
C ARG A 263 -1.03 13.61 -13.37
N ARG A 264 -1.82 14.26 -12.48
CA ARG A 264 -1.68 15.70 -12.18
C ARG A 264 -1.37 15.93 -10.71
N ARG A 265 -0.40 16.85 -10.50
CA ARG A 265 -0.06 17.34 -9.17
C ARG A 265 -1.01 18.49 -8.81
N HIS A 266 -1.47 18.48 -7.56
CA HIS A 266 -2.20 19.58 -6.96
C HIS A 266 -1.39 20.13 -5.77
N ARG A 267 -1.16 21.43 -5.75
CA ARG A 267 -0.59 22.12 -4.58
C ARG A 267 -1.74 22.49 -3.67
N ILE A 268 -1.64 22.15 -2.40
CA ILE A 268 -2.53 22.73 -1.40
C ILE A 268 -2.10 24.20 -1.28
N VAL A 269 -2.85 25.10 -1.90
CA VAL A 269 -2.72 26.52 -1.60
C VAL A 269 -3.22 26.67 -0.18
N ALA A 270 -2.28 26.85 0.78
CA ALA A 270 -2.66 27.26 2.13
C ALA A 270 -3.52 28.52 1.95
N GLY A 271 -4.81 28.43 2.33
CA GLY A 271 -5.70 29.56 2.24
C GLY A 271 -5.05 30.73 2.95
N ALA A 272 -4.91 31.85 2.26
CA ALA A 272 -4.53 33.12 2.86
C ALA A 272 -5.55 33.40 3.95
N GLY A 273 -5.20 33.04 5.20
CA GLY A 273 -5.92 33.46 6.38
C GLY A 273 -5.76 34.95 6.47
N GLY A 274 -6.86 35.67 6.18
CA GLY A 274 -6.99 37.07 6.50
C GLY A 274 -7.18 37.28 8.01
#